data_0fe69182c122c16b641572986108ac2f
#
_entry.id   0fe69182c122c16b641572986108ac2f
#
_cell.length_a   1.000
_cell.length_b   1.000
_cell.length_c   1.000
_cell.angle_alpha   90.00
_cell.angle_beta   90.00
_cell.angle_gamma   90.00
#
_symmetry.space_group_name_H-M   'P 1'
#
loop_
_entity.id
_entity.type
_entity.pdbx_description
1 polymer ?
#
loop_
_entity_poly.entity_id
_entity_poly.type
_entity_poly.pdbx_seq_one_letter_code
_entity_poly.pdbx_strand_id
1 'polypeptide(L)'
;MTDIRYITAAEAAASVRSGDRVYIGTSSSFAYEMVDALYDRKDELENVTLLCSMSITPCRMFDTDWPADIPAGRKGNPFIFDTFFLGAGERSAHRKHNMAFEYTSFHLSQIDLWMREIGRPDISFLQVSRPDESGRCSFGSSGICDHKYVVEETKRGVYLESNTGSPYIYGQDNLISLDHEKVAGVLLTDHNAPELMPDKIDDISRKISKIVVAEVPDGATLQLGLGKMSTAIGYDLEQRNDLGIFSELFSQPMMVLMKNGNVTNQCKGFMDGMSVFSFSAGTQEMYDFMDHNPQIYGAPFPFVNDARNIAKNKKMISINSAMAVNLYGEVAADAIGYSQQSAVGGQLDFVKGAQWSEGGKSIIALSSSFMRNGRRRSKISLQFAPGTPVTTPRSEVQYVATEYGCVNLKVLNMSDRVRAIISLAHPDFRDQLTQEAKDAGLIR
;
A
#
# COMPACT_ATOMS: atom_id res chain seq x y z
N MET A 1 -37.63 8.67 2.44
CA MET A 1 -36.62 7.61 2.55
C MET A 1 -36.82 6.70 1.37
N THR A 2 -35.85 6.58 0.48
CA THR A 2 -35.85 5.58 -0.59
C THR A 2 -35.79 4.21 0.10
N ASP A 3 -36.66 3.26 -0.32
CA ASP A 3 -36.62 1.90 0.24
C ASP A 3 -35.27 1.27 -0.06
N ILE A 4 -34.50 0.91 0.98
CA ILE A 4 -33.21 0.24 0.86
C ILE A 4 -33.46 -1.13 0.26
N ARG A 5 -32.87 -1.39 -0.90
CA ARG A 5 -32.96 -2.69 -1.58
C ARG A 5 -31.92 -3.66 -1.01
N TYR A 6 -32.33 -4.58 -0.18
CA TYR A 6 -31.51 -5.72 0.23
C TYR A 6 -31.49 -6.79 -0.85
N ILE A 7 -30.30 -7.34 -1.11
CA ILE A 7 -30.02 -8.29 -2.19
C ILE A 7 -29.16 -9.46 -1.72
N THR A 8 -29.09 -10.49 -2.56
CA THR A 8 -28.11 -11.57 -2.45
C THR A 8 -26.85 -11.27 -3.26
N ALA A 9 -25.75 -11.98 -2.98
CA ALA A 9 -24.51 -11.87 -3.77
C ALA A 9 -24.75 -12.26 -5.25
N ALA A 10 -25.60 -13.26 -5.51
CA ALA A 10 -25.97 -13.66 -6.87
C ALA A 10 -26.72 -12.55 -7.64
N GLU A 11 -27.59 -11.78 -6.98
CA GLU A 11 -28.27 -10.63 -7.61
C GLU A 11 -27.29 -9.51 -7.94
N ALA A 12 -26.30 -9.24 -7.06
CA ALA A 12 -25.22 -8.30 -7.38
C ALA A 12 -24.42 -8.78 -8.59
N ALA A 13 -23.97 -10.03 -8.57
CA ALA A 13 -23.21 -10.63 -9.68
C ALA A 13 -24.00 -10.63 -10.99
N ALA A 14 -25.33 -10.83 -10.96
CA ALA A 14 -26.20 -10.82 -12.14
C ALA A 14 -26.25 -9.46 -12.86
N SER A 15 -25.88 -8.36 -12.18
CA SER A 15 -25.80 -7.02 -12.79
C SER A 15 -24.63 -6.85 -13.75
N VAL A 16 -23.58 -7.69 -13.62
CA VAL A 16 -22.37 -7.65 -14.45
C VAL A 16 -22.64 -8.25 -15.82
N ARG A 17 -22.14 -7.60 -16.86
CA ARG A 17 -22.28 -7.97 -18.28
C ARG A 17 -20.91 -8.20 -18.89
N SER A 18 -20.86 -8.98 -19.96
CA SER A 18 -19.64 -9.09 -20.77
C SER A 18 -19.18 -7.70 -21.25
N GLY A 19 -17.87 -7.45 -21.16
CA GLY A 19 -17.26 -6.17 -21.49
C GLY A 19 -17.24 -5.15 -20.36
N ASP A 20 -17.84 -5.43 -19.19
CA ASP A 20 -17.84 -4.50 -18.06
C ASP A 20 -16.48 -4.35 -17.39
N ARG A 21 -16.27 -3.18 -16.83
CA ARG A 21 -15.23 -2.90 -15.83
C ARG A 21 -15.89 -2.92 -14.46
N VAL A 22 -15.44 -3.83 -13.59
CA VAL A 22 -16.02 -4.05 -12.26
C VAL A 22 -14.98 -3.74 -11.20
N TYR A 23 -15.25 -2.76 -10.35
CA TYR A 23 -14.41 -2.54 -9.16
C TYR A 23 -14.83 -3.53 -8.07
N ILE A 24 -13.85 -4.24 -7.48
CA ILE A 24 -14.11 -5.33 -6.54
C ILE A 24 -13.50 -5.13 -5.14
N GLY A 25 -12.84 -4.00 -4.91
CA GLY A 25 -12.31 -3.62 -3.62
C GLY A 25 -10.78 -3.52 -3.58
N THR A 26 -10.30 -3.08 -2.42
CA THR A 26 -8.88 -2.93 -2.13
C THR A 26 -8.55 -3.47 -0.74
N SER A 27 -7.45 -4.21 -0.60
CA SER A 27 -6.90 -4.73 0.66
C SER A 27 -7.97 -5.42 1.55
N SER A 28 -8.18 -4.95 2.78
CA SER A 28 -9.17 -5.47 3.72
C SER A 28 -10.63 -5.12 3.37
N SER A 29 -10.86 -4.20 2.43
CA SER A 29 -12.21 -3.79 1.99
C SER A 29 -12.60 -4.42 0.65
N PHE A 30 -12.30 -5.69 0.47
CA PHE A 30 -12.63 -6.49 -0.71
C PHE A 30 -14.01 -7.15 -0.53
N ALA A 31 -14.91 -7.04 -1.52
CA ALA A 31 -16.29 -7.54 -1.45
C ALA A 31 -16.38 -9.05 -1.80
N TYR A 32 -15.93 -9.89 -0.89
CA TYR A 32 -15.68 -11.33 -1.14
C TYR A 32 -16.88 -12.10 -1.62
N GLU A 33 -18.04 -11.97 -0.97
CA GLU A 33 -19.21 -12.77 -1.32
C GLU A 33 -19.75 -12.39 -2.70
N MET A 34 -19.73 -11.10 -3.05
CA MET A 34 -20.13 -10.65 -4.38
C MET A 34 -19.13 -11.09 -5.46
N VAL A 35 -17.84 -11.09 -5.15
CA VAL A 35 -16.77 -11.54 -6.06
C VAL A 35 -16.83 -13.04 -6.27
N ASP A 36 -17.10 -13.83 -5.23
CA ASP A 36 -17.28 -15.28 -5.37
C ASP A 36 -18.53 -15.63 -6.17
N ALA A 37 -19.61 -14.89 -6.00
CA ALA A 37 -20.82 -15.04 -6.83
C ALA A 37 -20.55 -14.64 -8.31
N LEU A 38 -19.70 -13.64 -8.53
CA LEU A 38 -19.28 -13.28 -9.90
C LEU A 38 -18.44 -14.37 -10.54
N TYR A 39 -17.56 -15.04 -9.77
CA TYR A 39 -16.77 -16.17 -10.26
C TYR A 39 -17.66 -17.31 -10.75
N ASP A 40 -18.81 -17.59 -10.13
CA ASP A 40 -19.73 -18.63 -10.56
C ASP A 40 -20.29 -18.40 -11.97
N ARG A 41 -20.19 -17.17 -12.49
CA ARG A 41 -20.61 -16.79 -13.85
C ARG A 41 -19.49 -16.83 -14.90
N LYS A 42 -18.33 -17.41 -14.58
CA LYS A 42 -17.16 -17.44 -15.48
C LYS A 42 -17.41 -18.07 -16.84
N ASP A 43 -18.38 -19.02 -16.94
CA ASP A 43 -18.71 -19.71 -18.18
C ASP A 43 -19.80 -18.96 -19.00
N GLU A 44 -20.37 -17.89 -18.46
CA GLU A 44 -21.38 -17.05 -19.10
C GLU A 44 -20.81 -15.75 -19.67
N LEU A 45 -19.77 -15.22 -19.00
CA LEU A 45 -19.21 -13.90 -19.26
C LEU A 45 -18.01 -13.94 -20.20
N GLU A 46 -17.73 -12.80 -20.84
CA GLU A 46 -16.55 -12.55 -21.67
C GLU A 46 -16.03 -11.12 -21.41
N ASN A 47 -14.71 -10.95 -21.46
CA ASN A 47 -14.03 -9.66 -21.45
C ASN A 47 -14.44 -8.75 -20.28
N VAL A 48 -14.45 -9.30 -19.07
CA VAL A 48 -14.71 -8.54 -17.83
C VAL A 48 -13.40 -8.09 -17.21
N THR A 49 -13.21 -6.78 -17.09
CA THR A 49 -12.05 -6.21 -16.41
C THR A 49 -12.37 -6.02 -14.93
N LEU A 50 -11.57 -6.64 -14.05
CA LEU A 50 -11.70 -6.50 -12.60
C LEU A 50 -10.68 -5.50 -12.07
N LEU A 51 -11.18 -4.39 -11.54
CA LEU A 51 -10.36 -3.34 -10.92
C LEU A 51 -10.18 -3.68 -9.45
N CYS A 52 -8.95 -3.89 -9.01
CA CYS A 52 -8.64 -4.20 -7.61
C CYS A 52 -7.21 -3.78 -7.27
N SER A 53 -6.88 -3.76 -5.98
CA SER A 53 -5.51 -3.59 -5.55
C SER A 53 -5.23 -4.34 -4.26
N MET A 54 -4.02 -4.88 -4.14
CA MET A 54 -3.45 -5.46 -2.93
C MET A 54 -4.42 -6.43 -2.19
N SER A 55 -4.99 -7.41 -2.89
CA SER A 55 -5.79 -8.44 -2.25
C SER A 55 -4.97 -9.19 -1.19
N ILE A 56 -5.48 -9.26 0.02
CA ILE A 56 -4.83 -9.93 1.16
C ILE A 56 -5.49 -11.25 1.53
N THR A 57 -6.67 -11.51 1.02
CA THR A 57 -7.39 -12.77 1.27
C THR A 57 -7.45 -13.60 -0.01
N PRO A 58 -7.25 -14.92 0.11
CA PRO A 58 -7.54 -15.84 -0.97
C PRO A 58 -9.01 -15.71 -1.39
N CYS A 59 -9.25 -15.60 -2.67
CA CYS A 59 -10.58 -15.76 -3.24
C CYS A 59 -10.52 -16.80 -4.36
N ARG A 60 -11.65 -17.40 -4.69
CA ARG A 60 -11.72 -18.49 -5.69
C ARG A 60 -11.09 -18.09 -7.03
N MET A 61 -11.21 -16.82 -7.42
CA MET A 61 -10.62 -16.32 -8.67
C MET A 61 -9.08 -16.37 -8.67
N PHE A 62 -8.44 -16.10 -7.52
CA PHE A 62 -6.97 -16.11 -7.39
C PHE A 62 -6.39 -17.51 -7.20
N ASP A 63 -7.20 -18.47 -6.73
CA ASP A 63 -6.80 -19.87 -6.51
C ASP A 63 -7.23 -20.81 -7.64
N THR A 64 -7.84 -20.27 -8.72
CA THR A 64 -8.26 -21.03 -9.89
C THR A 64 -7.12 -21.17 -10.89
N ASP A 65 -6.83 -22.40 -11.31
CA ASP A 65 -5.97 -22.67 -12.47
C ASP A 65 -6.68 -22.27 -13.76
N TRP A 66 -6.42 -21.04 -14.23
CA TRP A 66 -7.00 -20.55 -15.47
C TRP A 66 -6.39 -21.26 -16.67
N PRO A 67 -7.21 -21.72 -17.64
CA PRO A 67 -6.74 -22.51 -18.75
C PRO A 67 -5.76 -21.73 -19.64
N ALA A 68 -4.60 -22.34 -19.93
CA ALA A 68 -3.57 -21.72 -20.75
C ALA A 68 -3.93 -21.69 -22.26
N ASP A 69 -4.84 -22.55 -22.68
CA ASP A 69 -5.33 -22.67 -24.07
C ASP A 69 -6.53 -21.78 -24.36
N ILE A 70 -7.15 -21.18 -23.33
CA ILE A 70 -8.20 -20.18 -23.48
C ILE A 70 -7.63 -18.80 -23.16
N PRO A 71 -7.52 -17.88 -24.13
CA PRO A 71 -7.06 -16.52 -23.86
C PRO A 71 -7.93 -15.81 -22.82
N ALA A 72 -7.32 -15.00 -21.97
CA ALA A 72 -8.04 -14.14 -21.03
C ALA A 72 -9.06 -13.26 -21.78
N GLY A 73 -10.21 -13.01 -21.15
CA GLY A 73 -11.34 -12.31 -21.76
C GLY A 73 -12.29 -13.21 -22.55
N ARG A 74 -12.09 -14.53 -22.62
CA ARG A 74 -12.97 -15.48 -23.32
C ARG A 74 -13.76 -16.35 -22.33
N LYS A 75 -14.88 -16.92 -22.77
CA LYS A 75 -15.66 -17.87 -21.97
C LYS A 75 -14.76 -18.96 -21.39
N GLY A 76 -14.94 -19.24 -20.11
CA GLY A 76 -14.05 -20.13 -19.34
C GLY A 76 -12.79 -19.47 -18.79
N ASN A 77 -12.44 -18.27 -19.27
CA ASN A 77 -11.38 -17.40 -18.75
C ASN A 77 -11.74 -15.92 -18.97
N PRO A 78 -12.90 -15.43 -18.44
CA PRO A 78 -13.46 -14.14 -18.83
C PRO A 78 -12.78 -12.94 -18.17
N PHE A 79 -12.02 -13.13 -17.07
CA PHE A 79 -11.55 -12.07 -16.21
C PHE A 79 -10.14 -11.60 -16.57
N ILE A 80 -9.97 -10.28 -16.61
CA ILE A 80 -8.67 -9.59 -16.73
C ILE A 80 -8.55 -8.68 -15.53
N PHE A 81 -7.52 -8.86 -14.72
CA PHE A 81 -7.29 -8.03 -13.55
C PHE A 81 -6.48 -6.79 -13.92
N ASP A 82 -7.02 -5.61 -13.67
CA ASP A 82 -6.35 -4.33 -13.82
C ASP A 82 -6.07 -3.78 -12.42
N THR A 83 -4.79 -3.72 -12.05
CA THR A 83 -4.35 -3.35 -10.72
C THR A 83 -3.35 -2.20 -10.74
N PHE A 84 -3.43 -1.33 -9.75
CA PHE A 84 -2.40 -0.31 -9.51
C PHE A 84 -1.44 -0.69 -8.36
N PHE A 85 -1.71 -1.81 -7.66
CA PHE A 85 -0.83 -2.35 -6.64
C PHE A 85 -0.84 -3.88 -6.69
N LEU A 86 0.23 -4.46 -7.22
CA LEU A 86 0.38 -5.91 -7.34
C LEU A 86 0.80 -6.51 -5.98
N GLY A 87 -0.17 -7.01 -5.23
CA GLY A 87 0.03 -7.66 -3.94
C GLY A 87 0.66 -9.06 -4.04
N ALA A 88 0.83 -9.70 -2.88
CA ALA A 88 1.38 -11.06 -2.84
C ALA A 88 0.41 -12.10 -3.42
N GLY A 89 -0.90 -11.91 -3.19
CA GLY A 89 -1.96 -12.77 -3.72
C GLY A 89 -1.98 -12.75 -5.24
N GLU A 90 -2.04 -11.56 -5.83
CA GLU A 90 -2.06 -11.35 -7.27
C GLU A 90 -0.80 -11.90 -7.95
N ARG A 91 0.41 -11.66 -7.37
CA ARG A 91 1.64 -12.26 -7.90
C ARG A 91 1.63 -13.77 -7.85
N SER A 92 1.06 -14.37 -6.80
CA SER A 92 0.93 -15.83 -6.68
C SER A 92 -0.01 -16.36 -7.74
N ALA A 93 -1.19 -15.76 -7.90
CA ALA A 93 -2.19 -16.14 -8.88
C ALA A 93 -1.64 -16.04 -10.33
N HIS A 94 -0.93 -14.96 -10.64
CA HIS A 94 -0.28 -14.81 -11.94
C HIS A 94 0.75 -15.92 -12.21
N ARG A 95 1.63 -16.20 -11.25
CA ARG A 95 2.74 -17.14 -11.44
C ARG A 95 2.32 -18.61 -11.39
N LYS A 96 1.31 -18.94 -10.58
CA LYS A 96 0.91 -20.33 -10.33
C LYS A 96 -0.34 -20.72 -11.11
N HIS A 97 -1.24 -19.78 -11.33
CA HIS A 97 -2.59 -20.06 -11.81
C HIS A 97 -2.91 -19.39 -13.16
N ASN A 98 -1.87 -18.92 -13.87
CA ASN A 98 -1.99 -18.32 -15.21
C ASN A 98 -3.00 -17.17 -15.30
N MET A 99 -3.18 -16.42 -14.21
CA MET A 99 -4.09 -15.29 -14.17
C MET A 99 -3.54 -14.09 -14.95
N ALA A 100 -4.37 -13.48 -15.77
CA ALA A 100 -3.98 -12.32 -16.57
C ALA A 100 -4.05 -11.04 -15.74
N PHE A 101 -2.97 -10.26 -15.78
CA PHE A 101 -2.87 -8.95 -15.13
C PHE A 101 -2.49 -7.86 -16.11
N GLU A 102 -3.16 -6.73 -15.95
CA GLU A 102 -2.70 -5.42 -16.41
C GLU A 102 -2.24 -4.60 -15.20
N TYR A 103 -1.25 -3.74 -15.39
CA TYR A 103 -0.71 -2.90 -14.33
C TYR A 103 -0.65 -1.44 -14.79
N THR A 104 -1.26 -0.56 -14.02
CA THR A 104 -1.19 0.88 -14.26
C THR A 104 -0.30 1.56 -13.21
N SER A 105 0.73 2.27 -13.66
CA SER A 105 1.70 2.94 -12.80
C SER A 105 1.34 4.40 -12.57
N PHE A 106 1.10 4.79 -11.31
CA PHE A 106 0.89 6.16 -10.87
C PHE A 106 1.21 6.33 -9.38
N HIS A 107 1.38 7.56 -8.92
CA HIS A 107 1.49 7.84 -7.49
C HIS A 107 0.11 7.81 -6.82
N LEU A 108 -0.01 7.23 -5.63
CA LEU A 108 -1.30 7.09 -4.94
C LEU A 108 -2.00 8.44 -4.68
N SER A 109 -1.24 9.53 -4.58
CA SER A 109 -1.79 10.89 -4.58
C SER A 109 -2.66 11.23 -5.79
N GLN A 110 -2.61 10.44 -6.86
CA GLN A 110 -3.31 10.66 -8.14
C GLN A 110 -4.43 9.65 -8.39
N ILE A 111 -4.90 8.93 -7.37
CA ILE A 111 -5.94 7.88 -7.54
C ILE A 111 -7.26 8.45 -8.08
N ASP A 112 -7.61 9.66 -7.71
CA ASP A 112 -8.79 10.37 -8.22
C ASP A 112 -8.70 10.60 -9.73
N LEU A 113 -7.54 11.02 -10.22
CA LEU A 113 -7.27 11.18 -11.65
C LEU A 113 -7.34 9.82 -12.37
N TRP A 114 -6.70 8.79 -11.81
CA TRP A 114 -6.72 7.46 -12.40
C TRP A 114 -8.15 6.91 -12.48
N MET A 115 -8.92 7.04 -11.41
CA MET A 115 -10.31 6.56 -11.37
C MET A 115 -11.16 7.24 -12.43
N ARG A 116 -11.02 8.57 -12.56
CA ARG A 116 -11.79 9.38 -13.52
C ARG A 116 -11.41 9.10 -14.98
N GLU A 117 -10.13 8.94 -15.29
CA GLU A 117 -9.65 8.85 -16.68
C GLU A 117 -9.52 7.40 -17.17
N ILE A 118 -9.15 6.47 -16.29
CA ILE A 118 -8.79 5.09 -16.64
C ILE A 118 -9.73 4.07 -15.96
N GLY A 119 -9.92 4.15 -14.66
CA GLY A 119 -10.70 3.19 -13.87
C GLY A 119 -12.12 3.07 -14.38
N ARG A 120 -12.91 4.13 -14.22
CA ARG A 120 -14.28 4.30 -14.74
C ARG A 120 -15.14 3.03 -14.69
N PRO A 121 -15.41 2.48 -13.50
CA PRO A 121 -16.13 1.21 -13.38
C PRO A 121 -17.56 1.32 -13.92
N ASP A 122 -18.03 0.26 -14.56
CA ASP A 122 -19.45 0.15 -14.93
C ASP A 122 -20.29 -0.26 -13.73
N ILE A 123 -19.77 -1.18 -12.91
CA ILE A 123 -20.33 -1.70 -11.67
C ILE A 123 -19.25 -1.65 -10.58
N SER A 124 -19.66 -1.42 -9.33
CA SER A 124 -18.74 -1.50 -8.19
C SER A 124 -19.32 -2.32 -7.06
N PHE A 125 -18.50 -3.23 -6.53
CA PHE A 125 -18.74 -4.01 -5.33
C PHE A 125 -17.86 -3.44 -4.22
N LEU A 126 -18.46 -2.87 -3.18
CA LEU A 126 -17.76 -2.20 -2.09
C LEU A 126 -18.08 -2.86 -0.75
N GLN A 127 -17.06 -3.37 -0.06
CA GLN A 127 -17.24 -3.74 1.35
C GLN A 127 -17.27 -2.47 2.20
N VAL A 128 -18.24 -2.38 3.13
CA VAL A 128 -18.46 -1.27 4.04
C VAL A 128 -18.78 -1.78 5.45
N SER A 129 -18.68 -0.91 6.46
CA SER A 129 -19.12 -1.23 7.82
C SER A 129 -20.63 -1.45 7.90
N ARG A 130 -21.13 -1.88 9.06
CA ARG A 130 -22.54 -1.74 9.38
C ARG A 130 -22.94 -0.26 9.42
N PRO A 131 -24.20 0.05 9.08
CA PRO A 131 -24.69 1.43 9.13
C PRO A 131 -24.78 1.94 10.58
N ASP A 132 -24.49 3.23 10.75
CA ASP A 132 -24.79 3.97 11.95
C ASP A 132 -26.32 4.24 12.08
N GLU A 133 -26.72 4.89 13.18
CA GLU A 133 -28.14 5.23 13.47
C GLU A 133 -28.78 6.13 12.37
N SER A 134 -27.97 6.81 11.57
CA SER A 134 -28.42 7.64 10.44
C SER A 134 -28.46 6.91 9.10
N GLY A 135 -28.13 5.61 9.07
CA GLY A 135 -28.09 4.80 7.87
C GLY A 135 -26.84 4.98 7.00
N ARG A 136 -25.75 5.51 7.58
CA ARG A 136 -24.47 5.70 6.90
C ARG A 136 -23.49 4.61 7.28
N CYS A 137 -22.82 4.04 6.30
CA CYS A 137 -21.72 3.10 6.47
C CYS A 137 -20.38 3.81 6.26
N SER A 138 -19.36 3.41 7.01
CA SER A 138 -17.96 3.75 6.71
C SER A 138 -17.44 2.86 5.58
N PHE A 139 -16.57 3.39 4.72
CA PHE A 139 -15.83 2.59 3.73
C PHE A 139 -14.82 1.60 4.39
N GLY A 140 -14.83 1.50 5.71
CA GLY A 140 -14.02 0.55 6.47
C GLY A 140 -12.54 0.91 6.50
N SER A 141 -11.72 -0.10 6.78
CA SER A 141 -10.30 0.10 7.08
C SER A 141 -9.43 0.36 5.86
N SER A 142 -9.86 -0.02 4.67
CA SER A 142 -9.08 0.18 3.42
C SER A 142 -9.86 0.89 2.33
N GLY A 143 -11.16 0.80 2.27
CA GLY A 143 -11.96 1.50 1.26
C GLY A 143 -11.91 3.03 1.36
N ILE A 144 -11.48 3.56 2.51
CA ILE A 144 -11.22 5.00 2.71
C ILE A 144 -10.32 5.58 1.63
N CYS A 145 -9.36 4.81 1.16
CA CYS A 145 -8.32 5.31 0.27
C CYS A 145 -8.86 5.78 -1.09
N ASP A 146 -9.91 5.11 -1.61
CA ASP A 146 -10.37 5.31 -2.98
C ASP A 146 -11.89 5.17 -3.21
N HIS A 147 -12.66 4.52 -2.31
CA HIS A 147 -14.08 4.20 -2.54
C HIS A 147 -14.94 5.43 -2.84
N LYS A 148 -14.63 6.61 -2.28
CA LYS A 148 -15.28 7.86 -2.68
C LYS A 148 -15.24 8.07 -4.18
N TYR A 149 -14.04 8.00 -4.77
CA TYR A 149 -13.86 8.21 -6.22
C TYR A 149 -14.45 7.08 -7.05
N VAL A 150 -14.41 5.86 -6.51
CA VAL A 150 -15.11 4.70 -7.12
C VAL A 150 -16.61 4.98 -7.22
N VAL A 151 -17.25 5.44 -6.15
CA VAL A 151 -18.68 5.80 -6.14
C VAL A 151 -18.96 6.91 -7.15
N GLU A 152 -18.14 7.97 -7.14
CA GLU A 152 -18.30 9.13 -8.05
C GLU A 152 -18.23 8.72 -9.53
N GLU A 153 -17.34 7.80 -9.88
CA GLU A 153 -17.08 7.42 -11.29
C GLU A 153 -17.83 6.16 -11.75
N THR A 154 -18.51 5.45 -10.85
CA THR A 154 -19.31 4.27 -11.21
C THR A 154 -20.52 4.69 -12.05
N LYS A 155 -20.72 4.02 -13.21
CA LYS A 155 -21.70 4.43 -14.21
C LYS A 155 -23.11 3.86 -13.98
N ARG A 156 -23.23 2.58 -13.58
CA ARG A 156 -24.55 1.90 -13.54
C ARG A 156 -25.04 1.58 -12.14
N GLY A 157 -24.18 1.23 -11.21
CA GLY A 157 -24.60 0.91 -9.85
C GLY A 157 -23.48 0.48 -8.94
N VAL A 158 -23.58 0.93 -7.71
CA VAL A 158 -22.73 0.55 -6.58
C VAL A 158 -23.50 -0.47 -5.74
N TYR A 159 -22.90 -1.60 -5.45
CA TYR A 159 -23.44 -2.64 -4.59
C TYR A 159 -22.60 -2.69 -3.31
N LEU A 160 -23.25 -2.53 -2.17
CA LEU A 160 -22.60 -2.48 -0.87
C LEU A 160 -22.65 -3.86 -0.19
N GLU A 161 -21.50 -4.40 0.18
CA GLU A 161 -21.36 -5.55 1.07
C GLU A 161 -21.14 -5.03 2.50
N SER A 162 -22.24 -4.85 3.26
CA SER A 162 -22.20 -4.33 4.61
C SER A 162 -21.88 -5.45 5.59
N ASN A 163 -20.64 -5.45 6.11
CA ASN A 163 -20.06 -6.53 6.91
C ASN A 163 -19.85 -6.12 8.38
N THR A 164 -20.20 -7.01 9.32
CA THR A 164 -19.95 -6.82 10.76
C THR A 164 -18.48 -6.72 11.12
N GLY A 165 -17.59 -7.44 10.39
CA GLY A 165 -16.14 -7.40 10.64
C GLY A 165 -15.44 -6.19 10.05
N SER A 166 -16.12 -5.34 9.27
CA SER A 166 -15.54 -4.10 8.73
C SER A 166 -15.68 -2.97 9.75
N PRO A 167 -14.57 -2.37 10.25
CA PRO A 167 -14.65 -1.35 11.28
C PRO A 167 -15.28 -0.05 10.75
N TYR A 168 -16.02 0.65 11.62
CA TYR A 168 -16.50 2.00 11.36
C TYR A 168 -15.38 3.01 11.67
N ILE A 169 -14.83 3.62 10.65
CA ILE A 169 -13.74 4.58 10.78
C ILE A 169 -14.26 5.99 10.58
N TYR A 170 -13.95 6.89 11.51
CA TYR A 170 -14.22 8.32 11.35
C TYR A 170 -13.26 8.95 10.35
N GLY A 171 -13.73 9.96 9.61
CA GLY A 171 -12.83 10.65 8.69
C GLY A 171 -13.52 11.53 7.68
N GLN A 172 -12.70 12.14 6.84
CA GLN A 172 -13.17 12.97 5.74
C GLN A 172 -13.57 12.09 4.56
N ASP A 173 -14.78 12.35 4.02
CA ASP A 173 -15.25 11.68 2.80
C ASP A 173 -15.28 10.13 2.91
N ASN A 174 -15.44 9.61 4.12
CA ASN A 174 -15.32 8.19 4.44
C ASN A 174 -16.66 7.49 4.67
N LEU A 175 -17.77 8.14 4.36
CA LEU A 175 -19.10 7.62 4.63
C LEU A 175 -19.95 7.56 3.35
N ILE A 176 -20.77 6.53 3.24
CA ILE A 176 -21.81 6.39 2.23
C ILE A 176 -23.14 6.09 2.89
N SER A 177 -24.21 6.80 2.48
CA SER A 177 -25.56 6.47 2.91
C SER A 177 -26.12 5.27 2.14
N LEU A 178 -26.85 4.40 2.82
CA LEU A 178 -27.52 3.26 2.19
C LEU A 178 -28.55 3.67 1.13
N ASP A 179 -29.11 4.89 1.24
CA ASP A 179 -30.05 5.48 0.28
C ASP A 179 -29.38 6.41 -0.74
N HIS A 180 -28.05 6.40 -0.85
CA HIS A 180 -27.34 7.15 -1.85
C HIS A 180 -27.80 6.77 -3.26
N GLU A 181 -28.01 7.73 -4.14
CA GLU A 181 -28.61 7.55 -5.48
C GLU A 181 -27.92 6.50 -6.37
N LYS A 182 -26.62 6.27 -6.19
CA LYS A 182 -25.86 5.26 -6.93
C LYS A 182 -25.91 3.87 -6.30
N VAL A 183 -26.42 3.71 -5.07
CA VAL A 183 -26.53 2.42 -4.41
C VAL A 183 -27.66 1.62 -5.02
N ALA A 184 -27.31 0.56 -5.74
CA ALA A 184 -28.26 -0.32 -6.45
C ALA A 184 -28.71 -1.50 -5.59
N GLY A 185 -27.99 -1.82 -4.52
CA GLY A 185 -28.36 -2.88 -3.58
C GLY A 185 -27.37 -3.04 -2.44
N VAL A 186 -27.85 -3.63 -1.35
CA VAL A 186 -27.10 -3.85 -0.12
C VAL A 186 -27.15 -5.33 0.27
N LEU A 187 -26.01 -5.99 0.36
CA LEU A 187 -25.83 -7.32 0.92
C LEU A 187 -25.40 -7.20 2.37
N LEU A 188 -26.04 -7.91 3.28
CA LEU A 188 -25.62 -8.00 4.67
C LEU A 188 -24.80 -9.26 4.89
N THR A 189 -23.57 -9.12 5.37
CA THR A 189 -22.67 -10.24 5.65
C THR A 189 -22.19 -10.21 7.11
N ASP A 190 -21.78 -11.34 7.61
CA ASP A 190 -21.34 -11.51 9.01
C ASP A 190 -20.08 -12.40 9.02
N HIS A 191 -18.94 -11.81 8.74
CA HIS A 191 -17.63 -12.48 8.78
C HIS A 191 -16.54 -11.50 9.21
N ASN A 192 -15.44 -12.02 9.73
CA ASN A 192 -14.28 -11.21 10.07
C ASN A 192 -13.72 -10.51 8.85
N ALA A 193 -13.13 -9.32 9.05
CA ALA A 193 -12.36 -8.67 8.00
C ALA A 193 -11.13 -9.54 7.64
N PRO A 194 -10.67 -9.47 6.38
CA PRO A 194 -9.46 -10.18 5.99
C PRO A 194 -8.24 -9.75 6.80
N GLU A 195 -7.49 -10.72 7.31
CA GLU A 195 -6.33 -10.44 8.13
C GLU A 195 -5.02 -10.52 7.35
N LEU A 196 -4.12 -9.59 7.64
CA LEU A 196 -2.71 -9.64 7.26
C LEU A 196 -1.86 -9.77 8.53
N MET A 197 -1.35 -10.97 8.76
CA MET A 197 -0.48 -11.21 9.91
C MET A 197 0.86 -10.49 9.75
N PRO A 198 1.39 -9.89 10.84
CA PRO A 198 2.71 -9.25 10.79
C PRO A 198 3.80 -10.23 10.37
N ASP A 199 4.70 -9.78 9.51
CA ASP A 199 5.84 -10.56 9.07
C ASP A 199 6.76 -10.95 10.23
N LYS A 200 7.33 -12.16 10.18
CA LYS A 200 8.36 -12.60 11.13
C LYS A 200 9.65 -11.78 10.96
N ILE A 201 10.03 -11.09 12.02
CA ILE A 201 11.22 -10.22 12.04
C ILE A 201 12.50 -11.08 12.07
N ASP A 202 13.42 -10.86 11.14
CA ASP A 202 14.74 -11.49 11.08
C ASP A 202 15.84 -10.60 11.71
N ASP A 203 17.03 -11.16 11.90
CA ASP A 203 18.16 -10.48 12.55
C ASP A 203 18.68 -9.27 11.76
N ILE A 204 18.58 -9.32 10.43
CA ILE A 204 18.97 -8.20 9.56
C ILE A 204 17.99 -7.04 9.77
N SER A 205 16.69 -7.32 9.78
CA SER A 205 15.66 -6.31 10.05
C SER A 205 15.83 -5.68 11.42
N ARG A 206 16.20 -6.45 12.48
CA ARG A 206 16.50 -5.92 13.82
C ARG A 206 17.72 -4.99 13.83
N LYS A 207 18.78 -5.31 13.07
CA LYS A 207 19.96 -4.45 12.98
C LYS A 207 19.62 -3.13 12.29
N ILE A 208 18.88 -3.18 11.18
CA ILE A 208 18.46 -1.99 10.46
C ILE A 208 17.52 -1.14 11.32
N SER A 209 16.60 -1.79 12.04
CA SER A 209 15.67 -1.10 12.93
C SER A 209 16.39 -0.24 13.95
N LYS A 210 17.40 -0.77 14.65
CA LYS A 210 18.19 -0.02 15.63
C LYS A 210 18.88 1.20 15.01
N ILE A 211 19.38 1.08 13.78
CA ILE A 211 20.03 2.17 13.05
C ILE A 211 19.00 3.24 12.68
N VAL A 212 17.84 2.85 12.17
CA VAL A 212 16.79 3.77 11.73
C VAL A 212 16.13 4.48 12.91
N VAL A 213 15.81 3.75 13.99
CA VAL A 213 15.20 4.33 15.21
C VAL A 213 16.11 5.38 15.86
N ALA A 214 17.42 5.26 15.74
CA ALA A 214 18.35 6.30 16.21
C ALA A 214 18.18 7.66 15.49
N GLU A 215 17.65 7.66 14.27
CA GLU A 215 17.36 8.86 13.48
C GLU A 215 16.00 9.50 13.81
N VAL A 216 15.13 8.81 14.58
CA VAL A 216 13.78 9.26 14.95
C VAL A 216 13.83 9.99 16.30
N PRO A 217 13.54 11.30 16.37
CA PRO A 217 13.47 12.03 17.62
C PRO A 217 12.11 11.82 18.33
N ASP A 218 12.06 12.14 19.62
CA ASP A 218 10.78 12.30 20.32
C ASP A 218 9.94 13.42 19.66
N GLY A 219 8.63 13.26 19.68
CA GLY A 219 7.68 14.16 19.02
C GLY A 219 7.68 14.05 17.49
N ALA A 220 8.29 12.99 16.91
CA ALA A 220 8.27 12.76 15.47
C ALA A 220 6.89 12.34 14.98
N THR A 221 6.53 12.78 13.77
CA THR A 221 5.37 12.24 13.04
C THR A 221 5.84 11.13 12.10
N LEU A 222 5.17 9.99 12.13
CA LEU A 222 5.61 8.76 11.50
C LEU A 222 4.79 8.41 10.25
N GLN A 223 5.49 7.95 9.21
CA GLN A 223 4.97 7.10 8.15
C GLN A 223 5.84 5.86 8.03
N LEU A 224 5.22 4.69 8.05
CA LEU A 224 5.87 3.39 7.89
C LEU A 224 5.25 2.65 6.71
N GLY A 225 6.10 2.02 5.89
CA GLY A 225 5.65 1.14 4.81
C GLY A 225 5.27 -0.28 5.29
N LEU A 226 4.96 -1.16 4.35
CA LEU A 226 4.69 -2.58 4.59
C LEU A 226 5.99 -3.40 4.72
N GLY A 227 5.87 -4.57 5.37
CA GLY A 227 6.89 -5.61 5.40
C GLY A 227 7.70 -5.67 6.69
N LYS A 228 8.45 -6.77 6.84
CA LYS A 228 9.15 -7.15 8.08
C LYS A 228 10.08 -6.09 8.65
N MET A 229 10.71 -5.30 7.79
CA MET A 229 11.61 -4.22 8.22
C MET A 229 10.84 -3.08 8.86
N SER A 230 9.78 -2.62 8.22
CA SER A 230 8.89 -1.58 8.77
C SER A 230 8.22 -2.04 10.06
N THR A 231 7.84 -3.33 10.13
CA THR A 231 7.31 -3.96 11.35
C THR A 231 8.34 -3.93 12.48
N ALA A 232 9.61 -4.29 12.20
CA ALA A 232 10.68 -4.23 13.22
C ALA A 232 10.92 -2.81 13.73
N ILE A 233 11.01 -1.84 12.80
CA ILE A 233 11.19 -0.42 13.14
C ILE A 233 10.02 0.07 13.99
N GLY A 234 8.79 -0.25 13.58
CA GLY A 234 7.58 0.16 14.30
C GLY A 234 7.57 -0.30 15.76
N TYR A 235 7.91 -1.57 16.03
CA TYR A 235 8.01 -2.05 17.41
C TYR A 235 9.18 -1.43 18.19
N ASP A 236 10.35 -1.27 17.59
CA ASP A 236 11.51 -0.67 18.30
C ASP A 236 11.29 0.83 18.63
N LEU A 237 10.29 1.50 18.02
CA LEU A 237 9.88 2.87 18.34
C LEU A 237 9.17 3.00 19.71
N GLU A 238 8.89 1.93 20.44
CA GLU A 238 8.44 1.96 21.83
C GLU A 238 9.40 2.73 22.76
N GLN A 239 10.64 2.96 22.33
CA GLN A 239 11.63 3.76 23.04
C GLN A 239 11.46 5.28 22.84
N ARG A 240 10.52 5.72 22.03
CA ARG A 240 10.25 7.12 21.70
C ARG A 240 8.95 7.60 22.32
N ASN A 241 8.88 8.91 22.59
CA ASN A 241 7.73 9.53 23.22
C ASN A 241 7.10 10.60 22.34
N ASP A 242 5.82 10.90 22.62
CA ASP A 242 5.04 11.96 21.98
C ASP A 242 4.98 11.85 20.45
N LEU A 243 5.04 10.62 19.94
CA LEU A 243 4.97 10.36 18.51
C LEU A 243 3.60 10.74 17.93
N GLY A 244 3.58 11.05 16.65
CA GLY A 244 2.38 11.24 15.85
C GLY A 244 2.32 10.27 14.68
N ILE A 245 1.13 10.07 14.13
CA ILE A 245 0.91 9.25 12.92
C ILE A 245 0.27 10.12 11.84
N PHE A 246 0.92 10.20 10.69
CA PHE A 246 0.38 10.67 9.42
C PHE A 246 0.96 9.77 8.32
N SER A 247 0.21 8.75 7.92
CA SER A 247 0.75 7.63 7.15
C SER A 247 -0.24 7.16 6.11
N GLU A 248 0.26 6.69 4.98
CA GLU A 248 -0.54 5.97 3.99
C GLU A 248 -1.19 4.73 4.62
N LEU A 249 -0.38 3.92 5.30
CA LEU A 249 -0.79 2.70 5.98
C LEU A 249 -0.88 2.91 7.51
N PHE A 250 -1.97 2.42 8.11
CA PHE A 250 -2.04 2.14 9.55
C PHE A 250 -1.74 0.67 9.79
N SER A 251 -0.72 0.38 10.61
CA SER A 251 -0.19 -0.98 10.81
C SER A 251 -0.23 -1.44 12.26
N GLN A 252 -0.10 -2.74 12.48
CA GLN A 252 -0.11 -3.35 13.82
C GLN A 252 0.86 -2.66 14.82
N PRO A 253 2.13 -2.35 14.49
CA PRO A 253 3.00 -1.62 15.43
C PRO A 253 2.46 -0.24 15.82
N MET A 254 1.77 0.47 14.91
CA MET A 254 1.16 1.77 15.22
C MET A 254 0.06 1.65 16.27
N MET A 255 -0.79 0.60 16.18
CA MET A 255 -1.76 0.28 17.22
C MET A 255 -1.07 0.05 18.57
N VAL A 256 0.01 -0.73 18.59
CA VAL A 256 0.77 -1.01 19.83
C VAL A 256 1.34 0.27 20.43
N LEU A 257 1.95 1.13 19.62
CA LEU A 257 2.47 2.43 20.07
C LEU A 257 1.37 3.35 20.63
N MET A 258 0.16 3.32 20.06
CA MET A 258 -0.99 4.06 20.58
C MET A 258 -1.45 3.47 21.94
N LYS A 259 -1.59 2.15 22.02
CA LYS A 259 -1.99 1.46 23.28
C LYS A 259 -1.00 1.69 24.42
N ASN A 260 0.29 1.76 24.11
CA ASN A 260 1.37 1.99 25.08
C ASN A 260 1.52 3.47 25.46
N GLY A 261 0.83 4.41 24.77
CA GLY A 261 0.94 5.84 25.03
C GLY A 261 2.17 6.52 24.39
N ASN A 262 2.93 5.80 23.57
CA ASN A 262 4.05 6.39 22.79
C ASN A 262 3.56 7.37 21.73
N VAL A 263 2.38 7.11 21.15
CA VAL A 263 1.72 7.97 20.17
C VAL A 263 0.65 8.81 20.88
N THR A 264 0.92 10.11 21.03
CA THR A 264 -0.03 11.10 21.57
C THR A 264 -0.64 11.97 20.48
N ASN A 265 -0.03 12.06 19.31
CA ASN A 265 -0.37 12.96 18.21
C ASN A 265 -0.38 14.47 18.56
N GLN A 266 0.20 14.87 19.69
CA GLN A 266 0.13 16.27 20.18
C GLN A 266 1.19 17.18 19.56
N CYS A 267 2.22 16.62 18.95
CA CYS A 267 3.40 17.36 18.46
C CYS A 267 3.44 17.52 16.93
N LYS A 268 2.42 17.07 16.21
CA LYS A 268 2.42 17.07 14.73
C LYS A 268 2.35 18.46 14.12
N GLY A 269 1.57 19.37 14.75
CA GLY A 269 1.27 20.70 14.23
C GLY A 269 0.26 20.70 13.07
N PHE A 270 -0.26 19.53 12.69
CA PHE A 270 -1.33 19.35 11.73
C PHE A 270 -2.21 18.17 12.12
N MET A 271 -3.51 18.40 12.30
CA MET A 271 -4.48 17.40 12.79
C MET A 271 -4.02 16.78 14.12
N ASP A 272 -3.61 17.61 15.07
CA ASP A 272 -3.16 17.17 16.38
C ASP A 272 -4.23 16.35 17.11
N GLY A 273 -3.80 15.37 17.90
CA GLY A 273 -4.67 14.44 18.62
C GLY A 273 -5.21 13.27 17.78
N MET A 274 -5.00 13.26 16.46
CA MET A 274 -5.51 12.22 15.56
C MET A 274 -4.40 11.49 14.82
N SER A 275 -4.47 10.16 14.79
CA SER A 275 -3.69 9.32 13.88
C SER A 275 -4.37 9.31 12.51
N VAL A 276 -3.72 9.87 11.49
CA VAL A 276 -4.28 10.00 10.14
C VAL A 276 -3.71 8.95 9.22
N PHE A 277 -4.60 8.29 8.44
CA PHE A 277 -4.19 7.24 7.50
C PHE A 277 -5.16 7.11 6.32
N SER A 278 -4.77 6.33 5.28
CA SER A 278 -5.62 6.06 4.12
C SER A 278 -6.08 4.61 4.03
N PHE A 279 -5.25 3.65 4.38
CA PHE A 279 -5.67 2.24 4.39
C PHE A 279 -4.98 1.48 5.52
N SER A 280 -5.52 0.30 5.85
CA SER A 280 -4.92 -0.58 6.83
C SER A 280 -5.03 -2.05 6.41
N ALA A 281 -4.05 -2.82 6.84
CA ALA A 281 -4.06 -4.27 6.75
C ALA A 281 -3.39 -4.83 8.00
N GLY A 282 -4.09 -5.67 8.75
CA GLY A 282 -3.60 -6.20 10.02
C GLY A 282 -4.48 -7.30 10.58
N THR A 283 -4.46 -7.47 11.88
CA THR A 283 -5.23 -8.50 12.60
C THR A 283 -6.63 -8.01 12.97
N GLN A 284 -7.53 -8.93 13.32
CA GLN A 284 -8.84 -8.57 13.84
C GLN A 284 -8.73 -7.68 15.09
N GLU A 285 -7.75 -7.93 15.99
CA GLU A 285 -7.48 -7.05 17.14
C GLU A 285 -7.21 -5.60 16.72
N MET A 286 -6.52 -5.40 15.60
CA MET A 286 -6.26 -4.05 15.09
C MET A 286 -7.54 -3.41 14.52
N TYR A 287 -8.37 -4.17 13.82
CA TYR A 287 -9.65 -3.67 13.32
C TYR A 287 -10.62 -3.34 14.45
N ASP A 288 -10.71 -4.17 15.49
CA ASP A 288 -11.52 -3.90 16.70
C ASP A 288 -11.04 -2.65 17.45
N PHE A 289 -9.71 -2.43 17.48
CA PHE A 289 -9.13 -1.20 18.07
C PHE A 289 -9.46 0.05 17.24
N MET A 290 -9.57 -0.09 15.95
CA MET A 290 -9.86 1.03 15.03
C MET A 290 -11.35 1.37 15.00
N ASP A 291 -12.23 0.39 15.30
CA ASP A 291 -13.68 0.56 15.23
C ASP A 291 -14.17 1.65 16.19
N HIS A 292 -14.87 2.64 15.66
CA HIS A 292 -15.41 3.80 16.41
C HIS A 292 -14.37 4.54 17.27
N ASN A 293 -13.08 4.44 16.93
CA ASN A 293 -12.01 5.09 17.71
C ASN A 293 -11.85 6.56 17.30
N PRO A 294 -12.15 7.53 18.19
CA PRO A 294 -12.09 8.96 17.85
C PRO A 294 -10.65 9.50 17.68
N GLN A 295 -9.64 8.74 18.06
CA GLN A 295 -8.24 9.11 17.86
C GLN A 295 -7.71 8.67 16.49
N ILE A 296 -8.51 7.95 15.72
CA ILE A 296 -8.17 7.43 14.38
C ILE A 296 -9.00 8.16 13.33
N TYR A 297 -8.33 8.70 12.33
CA TYR A 297 -8.95 9.49 11.28
C TYR A 297 -8.55 8.97 9.89
N GLY A 298 -9.54 8.49 9.17
CA GLY A 298 -9.37 8.03 7.80
C GLY A 298 -9.52 9.16 6.78
N ALA A 299 -8.66 9.19 5.77
CA ALA A 299 -8.78 10.13 4.67
C ALA A 299 -8.27 9.51 3.35
N PRO A 300 -8.79 9.94 2.18
CA PRO A 300 -8.41 9.34 0.92
C PRO A 300 -6.95 9.64 0.53
N PHE A 301 -6.38 8.80 -0.35
CA PHE A 301 -5.01 8.96 -0.82
C PHE A 301 -4.65 10.37 -1.31
N PRO A 302 -5.46 11.08 -2.11
CA PRO A 302 -5.14 12.44 -2.52
C PRO A 302 -4.98 13.45 -1.39
N PHE A 303 -5.53 13.15 -0.20
CA PHE A 303 -5.33 13.97 0.99
C PHE A 303 -4.09 13.55 1.77
N VAL A 304 -3.94 12.26 2.06
CA VAL A 304 -2.85 11.75 2.91
C VAL A 304 -1.52 11.73 2.16
N ASN A 305 -1.54 11.38 0.88
CA ASN A 305 -0.35 11.33 0.03
C ASN A 305 0.01 12.66 -0.64
N ASP A 306 -0.73 13.75 -0.36
CA ASP A 306 -0.31 15.09 -0.82
C ASP A 306 0.95 15.52 -0.07
N ALA A 307 2.06 15.66 -0.78
CA ALA A 307 3.34 16.10 -0.21
C ALA A 307 3.23 17.41 0.59
N ARG A 308 2.28 18.31 0.23
CA ARG A 308 2.02 19.56 0.96
C ARG A 308 1.34 19.30 2.30
N ASN A 309 0.43 18.32 2.39
CA ASN A 309 -0.21 17.93 3.65
C ASN A 309 0.77 17.16 4.53
N ILE A 310 1.57 16.27 3.95
CA ILE A 310 2.65 15.58 4.65
C ILE A 310 3.61 16.58 5.28
N ALA A 311 4.01 17.61 4.53
CA ALA A 311 4.95 18.65 4.98
C ALA A 311 4.43 19.53 6.13
N LYS A 312 3.11 19.61 6.35
CA LYS A 312 2.54 20.34 7.49
C LYS A 312 2.83 19.68 8.84
N ASN A 313 3.10 18.37 8.84
CA ASN A 313 3.46 17.65 10.07
C ASN A 313 4.92 17.92 10.43
N LYS A 314 5.17 18.36 11.67
CA LYS A 314 6.51 18.59 12.17
C LYS A 314 7.27 17.29 12.37
N LYS A 315 8.59 17.34 12.17
CA LYS A 315 9.49 16.16 12.30
C LYS A 315 8.92 14.93 11.58
N MET A 316 8.42 15.11 10.37
CA MET A 316 7.86 14.01 9.58
C MET A 316 8.96 13.03 9.20
N ILE A 317 8.92 11.83 9.74
CA ILE A 317 9.87 10.75 9.46
C ILE A 317 9.17 9.73 8.57
N SER A 318 9.52 9.75 7.29
CA SER A 318 9.03 8.80 6.29
C SER A 318 10.01 7.65 6.14
N ILE A 319 9.57 6.41 6.37
CA ILE A 319 10.40 5.20 6.30
C ILE A 319 9.80 4.23 5.29
N ASN A 320 10.51 4.04 4.19
CA ASN A 320 10.10 3.17 3.09
C ASN A 320 11.16 2.12 2.77
N SER A 321 10.71 0.97 2.27
CA SER A 321 11.60 -0.11 1.86
C SER A 321 11.99 0.00 0.38
N ALA A 322 13.15 -0.58 0.02
CA ALA A 322 13.59 -0.72 -1.35
C ALA A 322 14.05 -2.14 -1.68
N MET A 323 13.97 -2.49 -2.96
CA MET A 323 14.53 -3.73 -3.48
C MET A 323 16.00 -3.58 -3.86
N ALA A 324 16.38 -2.42 -4.39
CA ALA A 324 17.76 -2.13 -4.78
C ALA A 324 18.06 -0.62 -4.75
N VAL A 325 19.34 -0.29 -4.60
CA VAL A 325 19.90 1.06 -4.74
C VAL A 325 21.13 0.98 -5.63
N ASN A 326 21.27 1.90 -6.58
CA ASN A 326 22.48 1.98 -7.39
C ASN A 326 23.47 3.02 -6.85
N LEU A 327 24.70 3.04 -7.38
CA LEU A 327 25.76 3.95 -6.90
C LEU A 327 25.47 5.44 -7.17
N TYR A 328 24.50 5.75 -8.03
CA TYR A 328 24.01 7.13 -8.19
C TYR A 328 23.05 7.56 -7.06
N GLY A 329 22.56 6.59 -6.26
CA GLY A 329 21.57 6.82 -5.23
C GLY A 329 20.13 6.82 -5.74
N GLU A 330 19.89 6.20 -6.90
CA GLU A 330 18.54 5.90 -7.38
C GLU A 330 18.01 4.67 -6.66
N VAL A 331 16.69 4.63 -6.46
CA VAL A 331 15.99 3.56 -5.73
C VAL A 331 15.04 2.83 -6.66
N ALA A 332 15.11 1.50 -6.66
CA ALA A 332 14.12 0.62 -7.25
C ALA A 332 13.33 -0.07 -6.12
N ALA A 333 12.00 0.13 -6.08
CA ALA A 333 11.14 -0.39 -5.02
C ALA A 333 9.92 -1.17 -5.52
N ASP A 334 9.51 -1.00 -6.77
CA ASP A 334 8.28 -1.60 -7.34
C ASP A 334 8.54 -2.72 -8.35
N ALA A 335 9.68 -2.68 -9.08
CA ALA A 335 10.06 -3.71 -10.05
C ALA A 335 11.57 -3.94 -10.12
N ILE A 336 12.00 -5.10 -10.61
CA ILE A 336 13.39 -5.42 -10.96
C ILE A 336 13.43 -6.07 -12.33
N GLY A 337 14.23 -5.50 -13.24
CA GLY A 337 14.18 -5.85 -14.65
C GLY A 337 12.77 -5.56 -15.19
N TYR A 338 12.23 -6.50 -15.92
CA TYR A 338 10.87 -6.43 -16.49
C TYR A 338 9.81 -7.07 -15.58
N SER A 339 10.16 -7.42 -14.33
CA SER A 339 9.25 -8.10 -13.41
C SER A 339 8.68 -7.13 -12.38
N GLN A 340 7.40 -6.78 -12.54
CA GLN A 340 6.66 -6.01 -11.54
C GLN A 340 6.52 -6.82 -10.26
N GLN A 341 6.80 -6.22 -9.10
CA GLN A 341 6.78 -6.86 -7.79
C GLN A 341 5.81 -6.21 -6.80
N SER A 342 5.47 -4.94 -7.01
CA SER A 342 4.64 -4.15 -6.11
C SER A 342 3.98 -3.02 -6.90
N ALA A 343 3.99 -1.82 -6.36
CA ALA A 343 3.56 -0.59 -6.99
C ALA A 343 4.53 0.54 -6.66
N VAL A 344 4.42 1.65 -7.40
CA VAL A 344 5.07 2.92 -7.04
C VAL A 344 4.58 3.37 -5.66
N GLY A 345 3.29 3.19 -5.37
CA GLY A 345 2.68 3.56 -4.08
C GLY A 345 2.76 5.06 -3.83
N GLY A 346 2.81 5.41 -2.54
CA GLY A 346 3.02 6.78 -2.07
C GLY A 346 4.48 7.09 -1.69
N GLN A 347 5.44 6.22 -2.05
CA GLN A 347 6.82 6.40 -1.61
C GLN A 347 7.38 7.77 -1.97
N LEU A 348 7.24 8.22 -3.23
CA LEU A 348 7.78 9.52 -3.65
C LEU A 348 7.02 10.69 -3.04
N ASP A 349 5.70 10.55 -2.80
CA ASP A 349 4.88 11.56 -2.13
C ASP A 349 5.41 11.83 -0.72
N PHE A 350 5.63 10.76 0.07
CA PHE A 350 6.17 10.85 1.43
C PHE A 350 7.65 11.24 1.46
N VAL A 351 8.46 10.79 0.51
CA VAL A 351 9.85 11.23 0.37
C VAL A 351 9.94 12.74 0.20
N LYS A 352 9.11 13.34 -0.63
CA LYS A 352 9.06 14.80 -0.84
C LYS A 352 8.50 15.52 0.37
N GLY A 353 7.33 15.09 0.85
CA GLY A 353 6.64 15.74 1.95
C GLY A 353 7.46 15.75 3.24
N ALA A 354 8.13 14.63 3.57
CA ALA A 354 9.00 14.55 4.73
C ALA A 354 10.20 15.50 4.64
N GLN A 355 10.81 15.67 3.47
CA GLN A 355 11.90 16.60 3.27
C GLN A 355 11.48 18.07 3.35
N TRP A 356 10.23 18.38 3.05
CA TRP A 356 9.68 19.75 3.18
C TRP A 356 9.18 20.05 4.59
N SER A 357 8.98 19.03 5.42
CA SER A 357 8.58 19.16 6.82
C SER A 357 9.69 19.78 7.68
N GLU A 358 9.32 20.65 8.63
CA GLU A 358 10.23 21.19 9.63
C GLU A 358 10.84 20.06 10.49
N GLY A 359 12.15 19.85 10.37
CA GLY A 359 12.85 18.76 11.06
C GLY A 359 12.58 17.35 10.51
N GLY A 360 11.95 17.26 9.35
CA GLY A 360 11.58 15.99 8.73
C GLY A 360 12.75 15.27 8.06
N LYS A 361 12.60 13.96 7.89
CA LYS A 361 13.56 13.07 7.21
C LYS A 361 12.84 12.03 6.39
N SER A 362 13.39 11.72 5.22
CA SER A 362 12.98 10.57 4.40
C SER A 362 14.08 9.52 4.41
N ILE A 363 13.75 8.30 4.85
CA ILE A 363 14.69 7.18 5.01
C ILE A 363 14.24 6.02 4.12
N ILE A 364 15.11 5.61 3.20
CA ILE A 364 14.96 4.39 2.42
C ILE A 364 15.78 3.29 3.11
N ALA A 365 15.10 2.25 3.57
CA ALA A 365 15.74 1.15 4.31
C ALA A 365 15.70 -0.16 3.54
N LEU A 366 16.82 -0.84 3.43
CA LEU A 366 16.93 -2.15 2.77
C LEU A 366 18.03 -3.01 3.37
N SER A 367 17.90 -4.35 3.30
CA SER A 367 19.06 -5.22 3.54
C SER A 367 20.08 -5.03 2.41
N SER A 368 21.37 -4.97 2.73
CA SER A 368 22.43 -4.77 1.74
C SER A 368 22.55 -5.90 0.73
N SER A 369 22.08 -7.09 1.09
CA SER A 369 22.19 -8.31 0.29
C SER A 369 21.06 -9.29 0.55
N PHE A 370 20.96 -10.34 -0.29
CA PHE A 370 20.04 -11.47 -0.13
C PHE A 370 20.68 -12.78 -0.64
N MET A 371 20.12 -13.92 -0.21
CA MET A 371 20.55 -15.22 -0.70
C MET A 371 19.68 -15.71 -1.85
N ARG A 372 20.30 -16.17 -2.94
CA ARG A 372 19.62 -16.81 -4.08
C ARG A 372 20.42 -18.02 -4.56
N ASN A 373 19.81 -19.19 -4.56
CA ASN A 373 20.45 -20.45 -4.96
C ASN A 373 21.79 -20.70 -4.23
N GLY A 374 21.80 -20.48 -2.91
CA GLY A 374 23.00 -20.66 -2.07
C GLY A 374 24.10 -19.61 -2.23
N ARG A 375 23.89 -18.60 -3.09
CA ARG A 375 24.86 -17.51 -3.31
C ARG A 375 24.33 -16.18 -2.81
N ARG A 376 25.18 -15.40 -2.14
CA ARG A 376 24.88 -14.02 -1.75
C ARG A 376 24.86 -13.11 -2.98
N ARG A 377 23.88 -12.21 -3.03
CA ARG A 377 23.73 -11.19 -4.06
C ARG A 377 23.60 -9.83 -3.41
N SER A 378 24.27 -8.83 -3.95
CA SER A 378 24.13 -7.45 -3.50
C SER A 378 22.80 -6.86 -3.95
N LYS A 379 22.20 -6.02 -3.10
CA LYS A 379 21.11 -5.09 -3.47
C LYS A 379 21.63 -3.70 -3.82
N ILE A 380 22.93 -3.49 -3.68
CA ILE A 380 23.63 -2.29 -4.09
C ILE A 380 24.48 -2.64 -5.31
N SER A 381 24.35 -1.88 -6.41
CA SER A 381 25.03 -2.15 -7.68
C SER A 381 25.45 -0.83 -8.35
N LEU A 382 26.42 -0.89 -9.28
CA LEU A 382 26.82 0.29 -10.07
C LEU A 382 25.62 0.90 -10.78
N GLN A 383 24.83 0.06 -11.46
CA GLN A 383 23.60 0.41 -12.17
C GLN A 383 22.57 -0.72 -12.00
N PHE A 384 21.30 -0.40 -12.20
CA PHE A 384 20.25 -1.41 -12.19
C PHE A 384 20.33 -2.34 -13.40
N ALA A 385 19.77 -3.54 -13.26
CA ALA A 385 19.55 -4.43 -14.39
C ALA A 385 18.67 -3.74 -15.45
N PRO A 386 18.90 -4.00 -16.75
CA PRO A 386 18.07 -3.44 -17.82
C PRO A 386 16.58 -3.67 -17.58
N GLY A 387 15.76 -2.65 -17.84
CA GLY A 387 14.31 -2.67 -17.63
C GLY A 387 13.83 -2.36 -16.22
N THR A 388 14.74 -2.21 -15.25
CA THR A 388 14.37 -1.82 -13.86
C THR A 388 13.96 -0.35 -13.82
N PRO A 389 12.73 -0.01 -13.40
CA PRO A 389 12.32 1.37 -13.24
C PRO A 389 12.97 2.01 -12.01
N VAL A 390 13.10 3.34 -12.05
CA VAL A 390 13.53 4.15 -10.91
C VAL A 390 12.30 4.64 -10.18
N THR A 391 12.01 4.05 -9.02
CA THR A 391 10.85 4.44 -8.19
C THR A 391 11.08 5.79 -7.51
N THR A 392 12.29 6.01 -6.96
CA THR A 392 12.68 7.31 -6.39
C THR A 392 13.98 7.77 -7.05
N PRO A 393 13.96 8.92 -7.77
CA PRO A 393 15.12 9.43 -8.47
C PRO A 393 16.18 9.95 -7.48
N ARG A 394 17.45 9.92 -7.89
CA ARG A 394 18.61 10.33 -7.08
C ARG A 394 18.53 11.74 -6.51
N SER A 395 17.80 12.63 -7.16
CA SER A 395 17.56 14.00 -6.71
C SER A 395 16.65 14.07 -5.48
N GLU A 396 15.81 13.05 -5.26
CA GLU A 396 14.84 13.01 -4.16
C GLU A 396 15.30 12.13 -2.98
N VAL A 397 16.17 11.15 -3.20
CA VAL A 397 16.66 10.28 -2.12
C VAL A 397 17.48 11.08 -1.11
N GLN A 398 17.05 11.04 0.18
CA GLN A 398 17.72 11.75 1.27
C GLN A 398 18.58 10.79 2.12
N TYR A 399 17.97 9.93 2.93
CA TYR A 399 18.69 8.94 3.72
C TYR A 399 18.55 7.55 3.11
N VAL A 400 19.64 6.80 3.15
CA VAL A 400 19.64 5.35 2.84
C VAL A 400 20.23 4.61 4.04
N ALA A 401 19.52 3.56 4.50
CA ALA A 401 19.94 2.74 5.63
C ALA A 401 20.03 1.26 5.25
N THR A 402 21.09 0.60 5.71
CA THR A 402 21.26 -0.85 5.67
C THR A 402 21.73 -1.33 7.06
N GLU A 403 21.95 -2.63 7.24
CA GLU A 403 22.54 -3.21 8.44
C GLU A 403 23.97 -2.73 8.73
N TYR A 404 24.57 -1.93 7.85
CA TYR A 404 25.93 -1.37 7.99
C TYR A 404 25.95 0.13 8.31
N GLY A 405 24.82 0.81 8.35
CA GLY A 405 24.71 2.22 8.72
C GLY A 405 23.58 2.96 8.02
N CYS A 406 23.50 4.26 8.27
CA CYS A 406 22.58 5.20 7.65
C CYS A 406 23.36 6.42 7.15
N VAL A 407 23.13 6.84 5.91
CA VAL A 407 23.85 7.98 5.29
C VAL A 407 22.84 8.97 4.67
N ASN A 408 23.14 10.27 4.84
CA ASN A 408 22.39 11.33 4.18
C ASN A 408 23.04 11.66 2.82
N LEU A 409 22.38 11.30 1.74
CA LEU A 409 22.88 11.50 0.39
C LEU A 409 22.66 12.91 -0.16
N LYS A 410 21.70 13.68 0.39
CA LYS A 410 21.35 15.03 -0.10
C LYS A 410 22.47 16.06 0.06
N VAL A 411 23.33 15.86 1.07
CA VAL A 411 24.41 16.80 1.41
C VAL A 411 25.74 16.44 0.76
N LEU A 412 25.79 15.39 -0.06
CA LEU A 412 27.00 14.85 -0.65
C LEU A 412 27.13 15.20 -2.15
N ASN A 413 28.31 15.54 -2.59
CA ASN A 413 28.63 15.54 -4.01
C ASN A 413 28.62 14.11 -4.58
N MET A 414 28.67 13.94 -5.90
CA MET A 414 28.50 12.63 -6.53
C MET A 414 29.58 11.63 -6.10
N SER A 415 30.82 12.02 -6.00
CA SER A 415 31.92 11.13 -5.63
C SER A 415 31.79 10.66 -4.16
N ASP A 416 31.42 11.56 -3.24
CA ASP A 416 31.21 11.21 -1.84
C ASP A 416 29.93 10.40 -1.63
N ARG A 417 28.88 10.66 -2.44
CA ARG A 417 27.65 9.85 -2.47
C ARG A 417 27.96 8.40 -2.86
N VAL A 418 28.74 8.18 -3.92
CA VAL A 418 29.17 6.83 -4.35
C VAL A 418 29.91 6.11 -3.22
N ARG A 419 30.89 6.78 -2.58
CA ARG A 419 31.64 6.19 -1.44
C ARG A 419 30.72 5.87 -0.26
N ALA A 420 29.79 6.76 0.06
CA ALA A 420 28.81 6.55 1.13
C ALA A 420 27.91 5.35 0.83
N ILE A 421 27.41 5.20 -0.40
CA ILE A 421 26.57 4.03 -0.79
C ILE A 421 27.39 2.75 -0.74
N ILE A 422 28.64 2.74 -1.19
CA ILE A 422 29.54 1.57 -1.10
C ILE A 422 29.73 1.14 0.37
N SER A 423 29.85 2.09 1.30
CA SER A 423 29.99 1.78 2.74
C SER A 423 28.78 1.04 3.32
N LEU A 424 27.59 1.22 2.72
CA LEU A 424 26.34 0.54 3.08
C LEU A 424 26.23 -0.88 2.50
N ALA A 425 27.07 -1.23 1.53
CA ALA A 425 27.08 -2.57 0.92
C ALA A 425 27.63 -3.62 1.88
N HIS A 426 27.21 -4.89 1.68
CA HIS A 426 27.82 -6.02 2.37
C HIS A 426 29.34 -6.04 2.08
N PRO A 427 30.21 -6.30 3.08
CA PRO A 427 31.65 -6.28 2.92
C PRO A 427 32.17 -7.04 1.70
N ASP A 428 31.62 -8.22 1.41
CA ASP A 428 32.00 -9.06 0.27
C ASP A 428 31.92 -8.37 -1.10
N PHE A 429 31.19 -7.26 -1.21
CA PHE A 429 30.96 -6.55 -2.47
C PHE A 429 31.64 -5.18 -2.55
N ARG A 430 32.20 -4.66 -1.43
CA ARG A 430 32.71 -3.28 -1.39
C ARG A 430 33.88 -3.06 -2.35
N ASP A 431 34.82 -3.99 -2.39
CA ASP A 431 36.01 -3.88 -3.28
C ASP A 431 35.59 -3.93 -4.75
N GLN A 432 34.69 -4.86 -5.11
CA GLN A 432 34.13 -4.94 -6.46
C GLN A 432 33.42 -3.63 -6.84
N LEU A 433 32.52 -3.13 -5.99
CA LEU A 433 31.78 -1.88 -6.27
C LEU A 433 32.73 -0.66 -6.35
N THR A 434 33.79 -0.65 -5.56
CA THR A 434 34.81 0.40 -5.63
C THR A 434 35.55 0.37 -6.97
N GLN A 435 35.92 -0.82 -7.44
CA GLN A 435 36.59 -0.95 -8.73
C GLN A 435 35.66 -0.57 -9.88
N GLU A 436 34.40 -1.07 -9.88
CA GLU A 436 33.41 -0.71 -10.87
C GLU A 436 33.15 0.82 -10.92
N ALA A 437 33.11 1.48 -9.74
CA ALA A 437 32.94 2.92 -9.66
C ALA A 437 34.15 3.71 -10.23
N LYS A 438 35.37 3.19 -10.04
CA LYS A 438 36.61 3.77 -10.64
C LYS A 438 36.59 3.60 -12.15
N ASP A 439 36.29 2.40 -12.63
CA ASP A 439 36.26 2.08 -14.07
C ASP A 439 35.19 2.92 -14.81
N ALA A 440 34.08 3.24 -14.11
CA ALA A 440 33.03 4.14 -14.59
C ALA A 440 33.37 5.64 -14.44
N GLY A 441 34.51 5.99 -13.83
CA GLY A 441 34.94 7.37 -13.62
C GLY A 441 34.14 8.14 -12.56
N LEU A 442 33.38 7.44 -11.70
CA LEU A 442 32.56 8.06 -10.66
C LEU A 442 33.37 8.48 -9.43
N ILE A 443 34.46 7.78 -9.15
CA ILE A 443 35.42 8.07 -8.08
C ILE A 443 36.85 7.89 -8.62
N ARG A 444 37.81 8.54 -7.94
CA ARG A 444 39.25 8.41 -8.22
C ARG A 444 39.90 7.41 -7.29
#